data_2b70aa7378a8c89b92259545af8c46e1
#
_entry.id   2b70aa7378a8c89b92259545af8c46e1
#
_cell.length_a   1.000
_cell.length_b   1.000
_cell.length_c   1.000
_cell.angle_alpha   90.00
_cell.angle_beta   90.00
_cell.angle_gamma   90.00
#
_symmetry.space_group_name_H-M   'P 1'
#
loop_
_entity.id
_entity.type
_entity.pdbx_description
1 polymer ?
#
loop_
_entity_poly.entity_id
_entity_poly.type
_entity_poly.pdbx_seq_one_letter_code
_entity_poly.pdbx_strand_id
1 'polypeptide(L)'
;MNNIGNMNNKASWKKNVILFLSSQTISLFGSMLVQYAITWHITLKTQSGIMMTIAIICGFIPKLFIYFFAGVWADRYNRKMLIILSDSAIAISTLLLAVLFMMGFDAIWLLFVASAIRSFGAGVQTPAVGAFLPQIVPEDRLTKVNGINGSIQSLVTLVSPLLSGALLGITTIDKIFFIDVITAAIAVTILLLFLNVPAHAKALEKTTISYLKDMREGIIYIKNHSFIKTIFIFSAFYFVLVSPLAFLTPLQVARSFGDDVWRLTTIEVAYSIGMM
;
A
#
# COMPACT_ATOMS: atom_id res chain seq x y z
N MET A 1 20.57 4.57 40.24
CA MET A 1 21.05 4.49 38.84
C MET A 1 20.03 3.99 37.81
N ASN A 2 18.81 3.57 38.22
CA ASN A 2 17.80 3.00 37.29
C ASN A 2 16.94 4.02 36.51
N ASN A 3 16.99 5.32 36.83
CA ASN A 3 16.12 6.31 36.18
C ASN A 3 16.67 6.86 34.84
N ILE A 4 17.98 6.88 34.64
CA ILE A 4 18.61 7.43 33.44
C ILE A 4 18.47 6.44 32.25
N GLY A 5 18.57 5.13 32.51
CA GLY A 5 18.35 4.10 31.48
C GLY A 5 16.91 4.06 30.94
N ASN A 6 15.94 4.31 31.85
CA ASN A 6 14.51 4.35 31.47
C ASN A 6 14.12 5.60 30.66
N MET A 7 14.79 6.73 30.88
CA MET A 7 14.54 7.96 30.13
C MET A 7 15.14 7.90 28.70
N ASN A 8 16.33 7.29 28.54
CA ASN A 8 16.95 7.08 27.24
C ASN A 8 16.15 6.11 26.37
N ASN A 9 15.59 5.05 26.97
CA ASN A 9 14.74 4.08 26.26
C ASN A 9 13.38 4.70 25.87
N LYS A 10 12.81 5.57 26.73
CA LYS A 10 11.57 6.30 26.44
C LYS A 10 11.69 7.35 25.33
N ALA A 11 12.83 7.99 25.17
CA ALA A 11 13.06 8.95 24.10
C ALA A 11 13.33 8.25 22.76
N SER A 12 13.99 7.09 22.78
CA SER A 12 14.40 6.34 21.59
C SER A 12 13.21 5.78 20.80
N TRP A 13 12.19 5.15 21.45
CA TRP A 13 11.07 4.57 20.73
C TRP A 13 10.19 5.63 20.04
N LYS A 14 9.96 6.80 20.67
CA LYS A 14 9.18 7.89 20.06
C LYS A 14 9.85 8.40 18.78
N LYS A 15 11.17 8.60 18.82
CA LYS A 15 11.94 8.98 17.63
C LYS A 15 11.80 7.95 16.52
N ASN A 16 11.95 6.67 16.85
CA ASN A 16 11.84 5.58 15.87
C ASN A 16 10.42 5.52 15.25
N VAL A 17 9.37 5.68 16.06
CA VAL A 17 7.98 5.70 15.58
C VAL A 17 7.73 6.89 14.68
N ILE A 18 8.18 8.10 15.04
CA ILE A 18 8.02 9.29 14.21
C ILE A 18 8.74 9.13 12.88
N LEU A 19 10.00 8.69 12.89
CA LEU A 19 10.76 8.45 11.68
C LEU A 19 10.11 7.40 10.78
N PHE A 20 9.64 6.30 11.39
CA PHE A 20 8.97 5.23 10.67
C PHE A 20 7.64 5.70 10.06
N LEU A 21 6.74 6.28 10.85
CA LEU A 21 5.45 6.76 10.35
C LEU A 21 5.62 7.85 9.30
N SER A 22 6.58 8.78 9.48
CA SER A 22 6.86 9.81 8.47
C SER A 22 7.35 9.19 7.16
N SER A 23 8.29 8.25 7.22
CA SER A 23 8.77 7.56 6.01
C SER A 23 7.65 6.81 5.30
N GLN A 24 6.82 6.05 6.05
CA GLN A 24 5.70 5.32 5.48
C GLN A 24 4.62 6.24 4.91
N THR A 25 4.34 7.37 5.56
CA THR A 25 3.39 8.38 5.05
C THR A 25 3.86 8.94 3.70
N ILE A 26 5.13 9.32 3.60
CA ILE A 26 5.71 9.88 2.38
C ILE A 26 5.67 8.84 1.24
N SER A 27 6.07 7.60 1.50
CA SER A 27 6.03 6.51 0.50
C SER A 27 4.61 6.18 0.08
N LEU A 28 3.71 6.01 1.04
CA LEU A 28 2.29 5.69 0.78
C LEU A 28 1.63 6.79 -0.06
N PHE A 29 1.89 8.06 0.27
CA PHE A 29 1.33 9.19 -0.46
C PHE A 29 1.75 9.17 -1.94
N GLY A 30 3.04 9.03 -2.24
CA GLY A 30 3.52 8.94 -3.63
C GLY A 30 2.92 7.76 -4.37
N SER A 31 2.90 6.60 -3.74
CA SER A 31 2.34 5.38 -4.33
C SER A 31 0.85 5.48 -4.60
N MET A 32 0.05 6.03 -3.67
CA MET A 32 -1.39 6.23 -3.87
C MET A 32 -1.66 7.24 -4.99
N LEU A 33 -0.92 8.35 -5.02
CA LEU A 33 -1.06 9.37 -6.04
C LEU A 33 -0.83 8.79 -7.45
N VAL A 34 0.25 8.03 -7.63
CA VAL A 34 0.56 7.37 -8.91
C VAL A 34 -0.47 6.28 -9.24
N GLN A 35 -0.97 5.54 -8.25
CA GLN A 35 -2.01 4.54 -8.49
C GLN A 35 -3.28 5.15 -9.04
N TYR A 36 -3.75 6.28 -8.49
CA TYR A 36 -4.89 7.01 -9.03
C TYR A 36 -4.60 7.57 -10.43
N ALA A 37 -3.40 8.12 -10.65
CA ALA A 37 -3.00 8.62 -11.96
C ALA A 37 -3.04 7.52 -13.04
N ILE A 38 -2.52 6.33 -12.75
CA ILE A 38 -2.58 5.17 -13.66
C ILE A 38 -4.04 4.79 -13.95
N THR A 39 -4.83 4.62 -12.90
CA THR A 39 -6.24 4.18 -13.05
C THR A 39 -7.04 5.17 -13.89
N TRP A 40 -6.91 6.46 -13.61
CA TRP A 40 -7.65 7.48 -14.35
C TRP A 40 -7.13 7.68 -15.79
N HIS A 41 -5.83 7.59 -15.99
CA HIS A 41 -5.26 7.62 -17.34
C HIS A 41 -5.80 6.49 -18.21
N ILE A 42 -5.85 5.26 -17.67
CA ILE A 42 -6.45 4.11 -18.37
C ILE A 42 -7.94 4.37 -18.63
N THR A 43 -8.68 4.82 -17.63
CA THR A 43 -10.12 5.07 -17.72
C THR A 43 -10.44 6.12 -18.75
N LEU A 44 -9.78 7.27 -18.70
CA LEU A 44 -10.02 8.39 -19.61
C LEU A 44 -9.55 8.09 -21.05
N LYS A 45 -8.37 7.47 -21.20
CA LYS A 45 -7.80 7.16 -22.54
C LYS A 45 -8.56 6.05 -23.27
N THR A 46 -9.13 5.08 -22.53
CA THR A 46 -9.75 3.90 -23.16
C THR A 46 -11.26 3.88 -23.10
N GLN A 47 -11.85 4.43 -22.07
CA GLN A 47 -13.29 4.33 -21.72
C GLN A 47 -13.83 2.88 -21.83
N SER A 48 -12.95 1.89 -21.65
CA SER A 48 -13.21 0.47 -21.84
C SER A 48 -13.34 -0.27 -20.51
N GLY A 49 -14.49 -0.92 -20.28
CA GLY A 49 -14.68 -1.77 -19.11
C GLY A 49 -13.71 -2.95 -19.05
N ILE A 50 -13.30 -3.49 -20.22
CA ILE A 50 -12.32 -4.58 -20.28
C ILE A 50 -10.95 -4.10 -19.81
N MET A 51 -10.48 -2.94 -20.30
CA MET A 51 -9.18 -2.39 -19.86
C MET A 51 -9.18 -2.04 -18.37
N MET A 52 -10.29 -1.52 -17.87
CA MET A 52 -10.47 -1.26 -16.43
C MET A 52 -10.42 -2.56 -15.61
N THR A 53 -11.09 -3.62 -16.08
CA THR A 53 -11.06 -4.93 -15.44
C THR A 53 -9.65 -5.51 -15.41
N ILE A 54 -8.89 -5.42 -16.49
CA ILE A 54 -7.48 -5.86 -16.55
C ILE A 54 -6.63 -5.05 -15.56
N ALA A 55 -6.83 -3.73 -15.49
CA ALA A 55 -6.11 -2.88 -14.52
C ALA A 55 -6.38 -3.29 -13.06
N ILE A 56 -7.65 -3.59 -12.74
CA ILE A 56 -8.04 -4.09 -11.41
C ILE A 56 -7.39 -5.44 -11.12
N ILE A 57 -7.45 -6.38 -12.06
CA ILE A 57 -6.81 -7.69 -11.93
C ILE A 57 -5.31 -7.53 -11.66
N CYS A 58 -4.61 -6.73 -12.44
CA CYS A 58 -3.18 -6.47 -12.26
C CYS A 58 -2.86 -5.77 -10.92
N GLY A 59 -3.75 -4.88 -10.44
CA GLY A 59 -3.59 -4.19 -9.17
C GLY A 59 -3.92 -5.03 -7.92
N PHE A 60 -4.71 -6.10 -8.06
CA PHE A 60 -5.19 -6.87 -6.90
C PHE A 60 -4.67 -8.31 -6.83
N ILE A 61 -4.65 -9.01 -7.96
CA ILE A 61 -4.33 -10.45 -7.98
C ILE A 61 -2.90 -10.72 -7.46
N PRO A 62 -1.84 -10.01 -7.90
CA PRO A 62 -0.51 -10.23 -7.36
C PRO A 62 -0.42 -10.00 -5.85
N LYS A 63 -1.08 -8.96 -5.34
CA LYS A 63 -1.16 -8.67 -3.92
C LYS A 63 -1.85 -9.78 -3.15
N LEU A 64 -2.97 -10.31 -3.67
CA LEU A 64 -3.71 -11.40 -3.04
C LEU A 64 -2.84 -12.65 -2.90
N PHE A 65 -2.16 -13.07 -3.98
CA PHE A 65 -1.29 -14.23 -3.94
C PHE A 65 -0.13 -14.09 -2.98
N ILE A 66 0.54 -12.93 -2.99
CA ILE A 66 1.71 -12.74 -2.15
C ILE A 66 1.37 -12.61 -0.66
N TYR A 67 0.17 -12.17 -0.29
CA TYR A 67 -0.24 -12.06 1.11
C TYR A 67 -0.14 -13.36 1.89
N PHE A 68 -0.37 -14.51 1.24
CA PHE A 68 -0.23 -15.82 1.89
C PHE A 68 1.22 -16.10 2.32
N PHE A 69 2.20 -15.58 1.60
CA PHE A 69 3.63 -15.75 1.89
C PHE A 69 4.20 -14.59 2.71
N ALA A 70 3.71 -13.39 2.47
CA ALA A 70 4.26 -12.18 3.06
C ALA A 70 4.10 -12.11 4.58
N GLY A 71 3.03 -12.69 5.15
CA GLY A 71 2.88 -12.85 6.60
C GLY A 71 4.00 -13.68 7.20
N VAL A 72 4.29 -14.83 6.59
CA VAL A 72 5.39 -15.72 7.03
C VAL A 72 6.75 -15.03 6.84
N TRP A 73 6.93 -14.28 5.75
CA TRP A 73 8.16 -13.51 5.53
C TRP A 73 8.34 -12.43 6.60
N ALA A 74 7.28 -11.70 6.97
CA ALA A 74 7.32 -10.70 8.02
C ALA A 74 7.64 -11.28 9.41
N ASP A 75 7.33 -12.55 9.64
CA ASP A 75 7.68 -13.25 10.89
C ASP A 75 9.11 -13.80 10.90
N ARG A 76 9.68 -14.10 9.73
CA ARG A 76 10.95 -14.82 9.63
C ARG A 76 12.12 -14.00 9.10
N TYR A 77 11.85 -12.93 8.36
CA TYR A 77 12.88 -12.05 7.81
C TYR A 77 12.90 -10.69 8.51
N ASN A 78 13.97 -9.96 8.32
CA ASN A 78 14.08 -8.60 8.85
C ASN A 78 13.00 -7.70 8.21
N ARG A 79 12.03 -7.31 9.02
CA ARG A 79 10.86 -6.51 8.60
C ARG A 79 11.24 -5.18 7.97
N LYS A 80 12.26 -4.50 8.53
CA LYS A 80 12.80 -3.27 7.96
C LYS A 80 13.32 -3.49 6.54
N MET A 81 14.06 -4.58 6.31
CA MET A 81 14.59 -4.90 4.98
C MET A 81 13.49 -5.26 4.00
N LEU A 82 12.45 -5.99 4.44
CA LEU A 82 11.28 -6.29 3.59
C LEU A 82 10.59 -5.02 3.13
N ILE A 83 10.38 -4.05 4.03
CA ILE A 83 9.79 -2.75 3.70
C ILE A 83 10.66 -2.00 2.69
N ILE A 84 11.98 -1.89 2.93
CA ILE A 84 12.91 -1.21 2.03
C ILE A 84 12.94 -1.86 0.64
N LEU A 85 13.00 -3.19 0.57
CA LEU A 85 13.01 -3.91 -0.70
C LEU A 85 11.71 -3.73 -1.47
N SER A 86 10.57 -3.75 -0.77
CA SER A 86 9.25 -3.52 -1.38
C SER A 86 9.11 -2.10 -1.92
N ASP A 87 9.45 -1.08 -1.13
CA ASP A 87 9.42 0.32 -1.55
C ASP A 87 10.36 0.55 -2.74
N SER A 88 11.57 -0.04 -2.69
CA SER A 88 12.55 0.07 -3.77
C SER A 88 12.06 -0.60 -5.07
N ALA A 89 11.47 -1.80 -4.97
CA ALA A 89 10.92 -2.50 -6.14
C ALA A 89 9.76 -1.72 -6.79
N ILE A 90 8.87 -1.13 -5.98
CA ILE A 90 7.80 -0.26 -6.44
C ILE A 90 8.39 0.96 -7.16
N ALA A 91 9.33 1.65 -6.52
CA ALA A 91 9.95 2.85 -7.07
C ALA A 91 10.73 2.58 -8.37
N ILE A 92 11.48 1.48 -8.44
CA ILE A 92 12.22 1.09 -9.66
C ILE A 92 11.24 0.78 -10.80
N SER A 93 10.15 0.06 -10.53
CA SER A 93 9.13 -0.22 -11.56
C SER A 93 8.48 1.05 -12.07
N THR A 94 8.21 2.01 -11.20
CA THR A 94 7.64 3.32 -11.56
C THR A 94 8.65 4.19 -12.31
N LEU A 95 9.93 4.15 -11.94
CA LEU A 95 10.99 4.85 -12.64
C LEU A 95 11.17 4.32 -14.07
N LEU A 96 11.19 2.99 -14.24
CA LEU A 96 11.27 2.38 -15.58
C LEU A 96 10.07 2.79 -16.43
N LEU A 97 8.87 2.81 -15.84
CA LEU A 97 7.66 3.26 -16.53
C LEU A 97 7.79 4.74 -16.92
N ALA A 98 8.26 5.62 -16.03
CA ALA A 98 8.47 7.04 -16.32
C ALA A 98 9.43 7.24 -17.51
N VAL A 99 10.57 6.55 -17.51
CA VAL A 99 11.56 6.63 -18.57
C VAL A 99 10.99 6.15 -19.91
N LEU A 100 10.27 5.02 -19.94
CA LEU A 100 9.64 4.50 -21.15
C LEU A 100 8.63 5.49 -21.72
N PHE A 101 7.79 6.09 -20.89
CA PHE A 101 6.82 7.10 -21.32
C PHE A 101 7.50 8.36 -21.86
N MET A 102 8.57 8.83 -21.21
CA MET A 102 9.39 9.96 -21.73
C MET A 102 10.04 9.66 -23.08
N MET A 103 10.36 8.40 -23.34
CA MET A 103 10.91 7.96 -24.65
C MET A 103 9.83 7.79 -25.74
N GLY A 104 8.55 8.05 -25.40
CA GLY A 104 7.42 7.93 -26.34
C GLY A 104 6.80 6.52 -26.37
N PHE A 105 7.21 5.59 -25.50
CA PHE A 105 6.59 4.27 -25.37
C PHE A 105 5.44 4.34 -24.33
N ASP A 106 4.30 4.90 -24.72
CA ASP A 106 3.14 5.13 -23.85
C ASP A 106 2.07 4.03 -23.96
N ALA A 107 2.48 2.79 -24.19
CA ALA A 107 1.57 1.67 -24.38
C ALA A 107 0.86 1.30 -23.07
N ILE A 108 -0.47 1.12 -23.11
CA ILE A 108 -1.32 0.84 -21.94
C ILE A 108 -0.90 -0.43 -21.19
N TRP A 109 -0.41 -1.46 -21.91
CA TRP A 109 0.03 -2.70 -21.29
C TRP A 109 1.21 -2.50 -20.32
N LEU A 110 2.04 -1.47 -20.51
CA LEU A 110 3.11 -1.11 -19.57
C LEU A 110 2.54 -0.70 -18.21
N LEU A 111 1.41 0.02 -18.22
CA LEU A 111 0.70 0.38 -16.98
C LEU A 111 0.18 -0.84 -16.23
N PHE A 112 -0.29 -1.87 -16.96
CA PHE A 112 -0.73 -3.13 -16.36
C PHE A 112 0.43 -3.88 -15.70
N VAL A 113 1.56 -3.99 -16.41
CA VAL A 113 2.76 -4.65 -15.87
C VAL A 113 3.29 -3.90 -14.64
N ALA A 114 3.40 -2.58 -14.72
CA ALA A 114 3.81 -1.76 -13.58
C ALA A 114 2.84 -1.91 -12.40
N SER A 115 1.53 -1.87 -12.63
CA SER A 115 0.51 -2.09 -11.59
C SER A 115 0.65 -3.46 -10.93
N ALA A 116 0.96 -4.51 -11.69
CA ALA A 116 1.18 -5.85 -11.15
C ALA A 116 2.43 -5.92 -10.25
N ILE A 117 3.55 -5.32 -10.68
CA ILE A 117 4.78 -5.27 -9.89
C ILE A 117 4.56 -4.44 -8.61
N ARG A 118 3.91 -3.28 -8.71
CA ARG A 118 3.55 -2.43 -7.58
C ARG A 118 2.63 -3.15 -6.60
N SER A 119 1.64 -3.87 -7.12
CA SER A 119 0.71 -4.68 -6.33
C SER A 119 1.43 -5.80 -5.57
N PHE A 120 2.38 -6.47 -6.21
CA PHE A 120 3.23 -7.47 -5.56
C PHE A 120 4.06 -6.85 -4.42
N GLY A 121 4.74 -5.72 -4.68
CA GLY A 121 5.51 -4.99 -3.68
C GLY A 121 4.65 -4.56 -2.49
N ALA A 122 3.48 -3.97 -2.73
CA ALA A 122 2.53 -3.57 -1.69
C ALA A 122 2.01 -4.78 -0.87
N GLY A 123 1.88 -5.94 -1.51
CA GLY A 123 1.51 -7.20 -0.86
C GLY A 123 2.53 -7.69 0.15
N VAL A 124 3.82 -7.43 -0.06
CA VAL A 124 4.90 -7.71 0.90
C VAL A 124 5.01 -6.62 1.95
N GLN A 125 4.95 -5.35 1.53
CA GLN A 125 5.11 -4.19 2.40
C GLN A 125 4.04 -4.13 3.50
N THR A 126 2.78 -4.31 3.17
CA THR A 126 1.66 -4.12 4.11
C THR A 126 1.77 -5.00 5.36
N PRO A 127 1.95 -6.33 5.27
CA PRO A 127 2.15 -7.17 6.45
C PRO A 127 3.46 -6.87 7.17
N ALA A 128 4.53 -6.51 6.45
CA ALA A 128 5.80 -6.15 7.06
C ALA A 128 5.70 -4.88 7.92
N VAL A 129 4.99 -3.84 7.44
CA VAL A 129 4.67 -2.62 8.19
C VAL A 129 3.83 -2.93 9.42
N GLY A 130 2.77 -3.73 9.26
CA GLY A 130 1.90 -4.14 10.36
C GLY A 130 2.64 -4.89 11.46
N ALA A 131 3.59 -5.76 11.10
CA ALA A 131 4.42 -6.50 12.04
C ALA A 131 5.55 -5.64 12.65
N PHE A 132 6.04 -4.61 11.95
CA PHE A 132 7.12 -3.77 12.43
C PHE A 132 6.70 -2.79 13.52
N LEU A 133 5.47 -2.25 13.46
CA LEU A 133 4.95 -1.32 14.48
C LEU A 133 5.01 -1.91 15.91
N PRO A 134 4.51 -3.13 16.19
CA PRO A 134 4.65 -3.74 17.51
C PRO A 134 6.09 -3.97 17.96
N GLN A 135 7.03 -4.06 17.03
CA GLN A 135 8.46 -4.25 17.36
C GLN A 135 9.10 -2.97 17.91
N ILE A 136 8.61 -1.78 17.52
CA ILE A 136 9.21 -0.49 17.89
C ILE A 136 8.38 0.31 18.90
N VAL A 137 7.14 -0.12 19.18
CA VAL A 137 6.19 0.57 20.07
C VAL A 137 5.99 -0.24 21.35
N PRO A 138 6.06 0.38 22.54
CA PRO A 138 5.66 -0.27 23.79
C PRO A 138 4.19 -0.73 23.76
N GLU A 139 3.87 -1.88 24.38
CA GLU A 139 2.53 -2.48 24.35
C GLU A 139 1.43 -1.52 24.83
N ASP A 140 1.71 -0.76 25.91
CA ASP A 140 0.78 0.23 26.49
C ASP A 140 0.46 1.41 25.55
N ARG A 141 1.20 1.58 24.46
CA ARG A 141 1.07 2.66 23.48
C ARG A 141 0.63 2.18 22.09
N LEU A 142 0.60 0.89 21.87
CA LEU A 142 0.36 0.30 20.55
C LEU A 142 -1.00 0.71 19.96
N THR A 143 -2.07 0.69 20.74
CA THR A 143 -3.41 1.12 20.32
C THR A 143 -3.41 2.58 19.84
N LYS A 144 -2.74 3.47 20.61
CA LYS A 144 -2.64 4.89 20.24
C LYS A 144 -1.87 5.09 18.93
N VAL A 145 -0.75 4.40 18.76
CA VAL A 145 0.09 4.51 17.55
C VAL A 145 -0.62 3.93 16.34
N ASN A 146 -1.32 2.80 16.49
CA ASN A 146 -2.17 2.24 15.43
C ASN A 146 -3.30 3.19 15.03
N GLY A 147 -3.94 3.86 15.99
CA GLY A 147 -4.94 4.89 15.72
C GLY A 147 -4.36 6.05 14.90
N ILE A 148 -3.18 6.56 15.28
CA ILE A 148 -2.48 7.61 14.53
C ILE A 148 -2.16 7.12 13.10
N ASN A 149 -1.61 5.91 12.95
CA ASN A 149 -1.30 5.34 11.65
C ASN A 149 -2.56 5.20 10.78
N GLY A 150 -3.68 4.73 11.35
CA GLY A 150 -4.96 4.66 10.65
C GLY A 150 -5.46 6.03 10.19
N SER A 151 -5.39 7.04 11.06
CA SER A 151 -5.76 8.42 10.70
C SER A 151 -4.91 8.98 9.55
N ILE A 152 -3.60 8.73 9.58
CA ILE A 152 -2.68 9.12 8.51
C ILE A 152 -3.08 8.44 7.19
N GLN A 153 -3.33 7.12 7.22
CA GLN A 153 -3.74 6.38 6.02
C GLN A 153 -5.06 6.90 5.44
N SER A 154 -6.06 7.20 6.28
CA SER A 154 -7.32 7.81 5.86
C SER A 154 -7.11 9.17 5.22
N LEU A 155 -6.25 10.02 5.79
CA LEU A 155 -5.92 11.32 5.23
C LEU A 155 -5.20 11.20 3.87
N VAL A 156 -4.25 10.29 3.74
CA VAL A 156 -3.56 10.02 2.48
C VAL A 156 -4.55 9.53 1.42
N THR A 157 -5.46 8.62 1.78
CA THR A 157 -6.49 8.11 0.87
C THR A 157 -7.45 9.22 0.40
N LEU A 158 -7.77 10.18 1.25
CA LEU A 158 -8.62 11.34 0.89
C LEU A 158 -7.87 12.34 -0.01
N VAL A 159 -6.62 12.64 0.31
CA VAL A 159 -5.85 13.71 -0.36
C VAL A 159 -5.23 13.24 -1.69
N SER A 160 -4.85 11.97 -1.79
CA SER A 160 -4.15 11.46 -2.99
C SER A 160 -4.98 11.56 -4.28
N PRO A 161 -6.28 11.22 -4.32
CA PRO A 161 -7.08 11.42 -5.53
C PRO A 161 -7.22 12.90 -5.90
N LEU A 162 -7.38 13.81 -4.92
CA LEU A 162 -7.43 15.24 -5.17
C LEU A 162 -6.19 15.76 -5.90
N LEU A 163 -5.03 15.40 -5.36
CA LEU A 163 -3.75 15.86 -5.94
C LEU A 163 -3.43 15.13 -7.25
N SER A 164 -3.77 13.86 -7.36
CA SER A 164 -3.61 13.10 -8.61
C SER A 164 -4.44 13.72 -9.75
N GLY A 165 -5.70 14.08 -9.46
CA GLY A 165 -6.57 14.74 -10.42
C GLY A 165 -6.06 16.13 -10.83
N ALA A 166 -5.67 16.94 -9.86
CA ALA A 166 -5.10 18.26 -10.12
C ALA A 166 -3.83 18.16 -10.98
N LEU A 167 -2.95 17.22 -10.67
CA LEU A 167 -1.71 17.01 -11.44
C LEU A 167 -1.99 16.50 -12.85
N LEU A 168 -2.90 15.56 -13.05
CA LEU A 168 -3.27 15.08 -14.39
C LEU A 168 -3.92 16.18 -15.23
N GLY A 169 -4.55 17.17 -14.62
CA GLY A 169 -5.11 18.33 -15.33
C GLY A 169 -4.08 19.34 -15.80
N ILE A 170 -2.88 19.37 -15.22
CA ILE A 170 -1.86 20.39 -15.49
C ILE A 170 -0.54 19.83 -16.01
N THR A 171 -0.33 18.51 -15.93
CA THR A 171 0.91 17.87 -16.35
C THR A 171 0.68 16.49 -16.97
N THR A 172 1.72 15.93 -17.54
CA THR A 172 1.71 14.60 -18.15
C THR A 172 1.96 13.50 -17.10
N ILE A 173 1.44 12.29 -17.35
CA ILE A 173 1.50 11.17 -16.41
C ILE A 173 2.94 10.74 -16.10
N ASP A 174 3.86 10.84 -17.06
CA ASP A 174 5.28 10.53 -16.88
C ASP A 174 5.93 11.38 -15.79
N LYS A 175 5.58 12.66 -15.70
CA LYS A 175 6.06 13.54 -14.63
C LYS A 175 5.50 13.17 -13.25
N ILE A 176 4.25 12.70 -13.22
CA ILE A 176 3.62 12.25 -11.98
C ILE A 176 4.33 11.00 -11.43
N PHE A 177 4.83 10.12 -12.28
CA PHE A 177 5.59 8.93 -11.86
C PHE A 177 6.84 9.29 -11.05
N PHE A 178 7.51 10.40 -11.34
CA PHE A 178 8.68 10.84 -10.57
C PHE A 178 8.34 11.20 -9.12
N ILE A 179 7.11 11.57 -8.81
CA ILE A 179 6.69 11.85 -7.44
C ILE A 179 6.83 10.59 -6.57
N ASP A 180 6.37 9.43 -7.06
CA ASP A 180 6.52 8.16 -6.36
C ASP A 180 8.00 7.79 -6.18
N VAL A 181 8.81 7.97 -7.21
CA VAL A 181 10.25 7.69 -7.15
C VAL A 181 10.94 8.55 -6.10
N ILE A 182 10.65 9.84 -6.07
CA ILE A 182 11.25 10.78 -5.11
C ILE A 182 10.77 10.48 -3.69
N THR A 183 9.48 10.28 -3.50
CA THR A 183 8.92 9.99 -2.17
C THR A 183 9.42 8.65 -1.62
N ALA A 184 9.52 7.62 -2.46
CA ALA A 184 10.10 6.34 -2.07
C ALA A 184 11.60 6.45 -1.77
N ALA A 185 12.38 7.21 -2.56
CA ALA A 185 13.79 7.44 -2.27
C ALA A 185 14.00 8.15 -0.92
N ILE A 186 13.17 9.15 -0.60
CA ILE A 186 13.20 9.82 0.71
C ILE A 186 12.86 8.83 1.81
N ALA A 187 11.78 8.05 1.66
CA ALA A 187 11.34 7.08 2.65
C ALA A 187 12.39 5.99 2.92
N VAL A 188 12.96 5.42 1.86
CA VAL A 188 14.03 4.41 1.96
C VAL A 188 15.27 5.00 2.62
N THR A 189 15.65 6.23 2.28
CA THR A 189 16.79 6.93 2.90
C THR A 189 16.57 7.14 4.40
N ILE A 190 15.36 7.55 4.81
CA ILE A 190 15.01 7.70 6.23
C ILE A 190 15.13 6.35 6.95
N LEU A 191 14.60 5.28 6.37
CA LEU A 191 14.67 3.95 6.97
C LEU A 191 16.11 3.44 7.06
N LEU A 192 16.93 3.62 6.03
CA LEU A 192 18.32 3.14 5.99
C LEU A 192 19.21 3.88 6.99
N LEU A 193 19.18 5.21 6.94
CA LEU A 193 20.17 6.04 7.65
C LEU A 193 19.76 6.40 9.08
N PHE A 194 18.48 6.63 9.32
CA PHE A 194 18.02 7.19 10.60
C PHE A 194 17.29 6.20 11.49
N LEU A 195 16.75 5.10 10.95
CA LEU A 195 16.03 4.09 11.72
C LEU A 195 16.95 2.91 12.08
N ASN A 196 17.51 2.94 13.27
CA ASN A 196 18.33 1.84 13.76
C ASN A 196 17.54 0.96 14.73
N VAL A 197 16.98 -0.13 14.20
CA VAL A 197 16.20 -1.12 14.96
C VAL A 197 16.79 -2.50 14.71
N PRO A 198 17.15 -3.27 15.74
CA PRO A 198 17.66 -4.62 15.58
C PRO A 198 16.58 -5.53 15.00
N ALA A 199 17.02 -6.58 14.29
CA ALA A 199 16.10 -7.62 13.81
C ALA A 199 15.42 -8.31 15.01
N HIS A 200 14.16 -8.71 14.85
CA HIS A 200 13.44 -9.44 15.88
C HIS A 200 13.98 -10.88 16.03
N ALA A 201 13.76 -11.51 17.20
CA ALA A 201 14.36 -12.79 17.57
C ALA A 201 14.13 -13.90 16.54
N LYS A 202 12.89 -14.05 16.03
CA LYS A 202 12.57 -15.07 15.00
C LYS A 202 13.32 -14.90 13.68
N ALA A 203 13.73 -13.68 13.32
CA ALA A 203 14.54 -13.44 12.12
C ALA A 203 15.98 -13.95 12.26
N LEU A 204 16.42 -14.27 13.48
CA LEU A 204 17.74 -14.81 13.80
C LEU A 204 17.74 -16.34 13.89
N GLU A 205 16.57 -16.98 13.96
CA GLU A 205 16.43 -18.42 14.07
C GLU A 205 16.33 -19.08 12.68
N LYS A 206 17.21 -20.05 12.41
CA LYS A 206 17.14 -20.90 11.20
C LYS A 206 16.11 -22.02 11.43
N THR A 207 14.82 -21.74 11.25
CA THR A 207 13.78 -22.77 11.30
C THR A 207 13.34 -23.18 9.90
N THR A 208 12.99 -24.46 9.73
CA THR A 208 12.44 -24.99 8.47
C THR A 208 11.07 -24.37 8.20
N ILE A 209 10.93 -23.74 7.05
CA ILE A 209 9.69 -23.07 6.64
C ILE A 209 8.73 -24.09 6.03
N SER A 210 7.53 -24.22 6.56
CA SER A 210 6.45 -25.02 5.98
C SER A 210 5.23 -24.15 5.70
N TYR A 211 5.29 -23.32 4.64
CA TYR A 211 4.21 -22.42 4.25
C TYR A 211 2.84 -23.08 4.15
N LEU A 212 2.81 -24.27 3.53
CA LEU A 212 1.54 -25.02 3.36
C LEU A 212 0.96 -25.50 4.69
N LYS A 213 1.83 -25.85 5.65
CA LYS A 213 1.39 -26.26 6.98
C LYS A 213 0.81 -25.10 7.76
N ASP A 214 1.52 -23.95 7.78
CA ASP A 214 1.10 -22.75 8.49
C ASP A 214 -0.24 -22.23 7.91
N MET A 215 -0.37 -22.22 6.57
CA MET A 215 -1.61 -21.85 5.90
C MET A 215 -2.77 -22.83 6.20
N ARG A 216 -2.49 -24.12 6.20
CA ARG A 216 -3.49 -25.14 6.54
C ARG A 216 -3.98 -25.00 7.97
N GLU A 217 -3.08 -24.75 8.92
CA GLU A 217 -3.42 -24.53 10.33
C GLU A 217 -4.31 -23.28 10.49
N GLY A 218 -3.99 -22.18 9.79
CA GLY A 218 -4.84 -20.99 9.75
C GLY A 218 -6.25 -21.26 9.20
N ILE A 219 -6.37 -22.02 8.10
CA ILE A 219 -7.67 -22.40 7.53
C ILE A 219 -8.46 -23.30 8.48
N ILE A 220 -7.81 -24.27 9.12
CA ILE A 220 -8.44 -25.15 10.11
C ILE A 220 -8.93 -24.35 11.31
N TYR A 221 -8.14 -23.38 11.77
CA TYR A 221 -8.53 -22.50 12.87
C TYR A 221 -9.80 -21.71 12.54
N ILE A 222 -9.86 -21.06 11.36
CA ILE A 222 -11.04 -20.33 10.90
C ILE A 222 -12.26 -21.26 10.80
N LYS A 223 -12.07 -22.47 10.22
CA LYS A 223 -13.16 -23.45 10.04
C LYS A 223 -13.74 -23.90 11.37
N ASN A 224 -12.92 -24.07 12.39
CA ASN A 224 -13.32 -24.57 13.71
C ASN A 224 -13.94 -23.50 14.62
N HIS A 225 -13.79 -22.21 14.29
CA HIS A 225 -14.36 -21.10 15.07
C HIS A 225 -15.58 -20.52 14.34
N SER A 226 -16.78 -20.89 14.78
CA SER A 226 -18.04 -20.49 14.11
C SER A 226 -18.20 -18.98 13.96
N PHE A 227 -17.83 -18.19 14.98
CA PHE A 227 -17.89 -16.73 14.94
C PHE A 227 -16.97 -16.14 13.87
N ILE A 228 -15.70 -16.57 13.84
CA ILE A 228 -14.70 -16.10 12.86
C ILE A 228 -15.14 -16.50 11.44
N LYS A 229 -15.59 -17.74 11.25
CA LYS A 229 -16.12 -18.24 9.98
C LYS A 229 -17.29 -17.39 9.48
N THR A 230 -18.23 -17.06 10.36
CA THR A 230 -19.41 -16.23 10.01
C THR A 230 -18.98 -14.82 9.56
N ILE A 231 -18.04 -14.19 10.29
CA ILE A 231 -17.50 -12.88 9.90
C ILE A 231 -16.82 -12.96 8.53
N PHE A 232 -15.99 -13.98 8.28
CA PHE A 232 -15.33 -14.15 6.99
C PHE A 232 -16.31 -14.31 5.83
N ILE A 233 -17.34 -15.15 5.99
CA ILE A 233 -18.37 -15.35 4.96
C ILE A 233 -19.14 -14.05 4.71
N PHE A 234 -19.56 -13.37 5.78
CA PHE A 234 -20.29 -12.10 5.66
C PHE A 234 -19.44 -11.03 5.00
N SER A 235 -18.18 -10.89 5.41
CA SER A 235 -17.24 -9.92 4.80
C SER A 235 -16.98 -10.24 3.33
N ALA A 236 -16.80 -11.52 2.97
CA ALA A 236 -16.60 -11.91 1.58
C ALA A 236 -17.82 -11.53 0.72
N PHE A 237 -19.04 -11.83 1.21
CA PHE A 237 -20.27 -11.45 0.52
C PHE A 237 -20.42 -9.93 0.39
N TYR A 238 -20.15 -9.19 1.46
CA TYR A 238 -20.17 -7.72 1.46
C TYR A 238 -19.21 -7.14 0.43
N PHE A 239 -17.95 -7.61 0.40
CA PHE A 239 -16.96 -7.12 -0.55
C PHE A 239 -17.31 -7.46 -2.00
N VAL A 240 -17.90 -8.61 -2.28
CA VAL A 240 -18.38 -8.97 -3.63
C VAL A 240 -19.47 -8.00 -4.11
N LEU A 241 -20.37 -7.56 -3.22
CA LEU A 241 -21.42 -6.59 -3.56
C LEU A 241 -20.89 -5.16 -3.74
N VAL A 242 -19.93 -4.74 -2.91
CA VAL A 242 -19.41 -3.36 -2.91
C VAL A 242 -18.34 -3.13 -3.99
N SER A 243 -17.59 -4.18 -4.38
CA SER A 243 -16.51 -4.05 -5.35
C SER A 243 -16.93 -3.43 -6.69
N PRO A 244 -18.03 -3.85 -7.35
CA PRO A 244 -18.45 -3.22 -8.61
C PRO A 244 -18.73 -1.74 -8.47
N LEU A 245 -19.35 -1.33 -7.35
CA LEU A 245 -19.63 0.08 -7.08
C LEU A 245 -18.33 0.89 -7.00
N ALA A 246 -17.37 0.42 -6.21
CA ALA A 246 -16.10 1.12 -6.02
C ALA A 246 -15.27 1.21 -7.31
N PHE A 247 -15.21 0.12 -8.09
CA PHE A 247 -14.30 0.04 -9.24
C PHE A 247 -14.90 0.51 -10.57
N LEU A 248 -16.21 0.42 -10.76
CA LEU A 248 -16.85 0.83 -12.01
C LEU A 248 -17.37 2.27 -12.00
N THR A 249 -17.48 2.89 -10.83
CA THR A 249 -17.92 4.28 -10.71
C THR A 249 -17.08 5.25 -11.55
N PRO A 250 -15.73 5.22 -11.54
CA PRO A 250 -14.94 6.10 -12.40
C PRO A 250 -15.25 5.93 -13.89
N LEU A 251 -15.47 4.70 -14.35
CA LEU A 251 -15.83 4.42 -15.74
C LEU A 251 -17.23 4.94 -16.09
N GLN A 252 -18.17 4.76 -15.19
CA GLN A 252 -19.54 5.28 -15.37
C GLN A 252 -19.52 6.82 -15.45
N VAL A 253 -18.75 7.47 -14.58
CA VAL A 253 -18.59 8.92 -14.60
C VAL A 253 -18.01 9.39 -15.94
N ALA A 254 -16.91 8.80 -16.38
CA ALA A 254 -16.28 9.14 -17.65
C ALA A 254 -17.22 8.97 -18.85
N ARG A 255 -18.06 7.91 -18.86
CA ARG A 255 -19.00 7.64 -19.96
C ARG A 255 -20.24 8.52 -19.93
N SER A 256 -20.78 8.84 -18.74
CA SER A 256 -22.07 9.53 -18.59
C SER A 256 -21.92 11.04 -18.50
N PHE A 257 -20.80 11.53 -17.98
CA PHE A 257 -20.60 12.95 -17.68
C PHE A 257 -19.41 13.58 -18.41
N GLY A 258 -18.61 12.78 -19.15
CA GLY A 258 -17.44 13.24 -19.89
C GLY A 258 -16.11 12.92 -19.19
N ASP A 259 -15.03 13.26 -19.87
CA ASP A 259 -13.65 12.86 -19.54
C ASP A 259 -12.88 13.88 -18.66
N ASP A 260 -13.60 14.86 -18.11
CA ASP A 260 -13.00 15.83 -17.21
C ASP A 260 -12.48 15.17 -15.91
N VAL A 261 -11.20 15.28 -15.62
CA VAL A 261 -10.52 14.68 -14.47
C VAL A 261 -11.15 15.13 -13.14
N TRP A 262 -11.63 16.37 -13.04
CA TRP A 262 -12.20 16.91 -11.80
C TRP A 262 -13.47 16.15 -11.36
N ARG A 263 -14.22 15.57 -12.29
CA ARG A 263 -15.42 14.76 -11.99
C ARG A 263 -15.06 13.46 -11.29
N LEU A 264 -13.99 12.78 -11.78
CA LEU A 264 -13.46 11.59 -11.13
C LEU A 264 -12.94 11.92 -9.72
N THR A 265 -12.21 13.03 -9.60
CA THR A 265 -11.71 13.51 -8.31
C THR A 265 -12.83 13.76 -7.32
N THR A 266 -13.90 14.46 -7.74
CA THR A 266 -15.03 14.80 -6.87
C THR A 266 -15.73 13.56 -6.32
N ILE A 267 -15.92 12.53 -7.15
CA ILE A 267 -16.60 11.30 -6.72
C ILE A 267 -15.75 10.48 -5.73
N GLU A 268 -14.43 10.40 -5.97
CA GLU A 268 -13.51 9.71 -5.04
C GLU A 268 -13.42 10.40 -3.69
N VAL A 269 -13.45 11.73 -3.69
CA VAL A 269 -13.47 12.52 -2.45
C VAL A 269 -14.78 12.33 -1.71
N ALA A 270 -15.91 12.37 -2.40
CA ALA A 270 -17.22 12.13 -1.79
C ALA A 270 -17.30 10.71 -1.19
N TYR A 271 -16.78 9.71 -1.91
CA TYR A 271 -16.67 8.33 -1.43
C TYR A 271 -15.78 8.23 -0.19
N SER A 272 -14.61 8.86 -0.22
CA SER A 272 -13.66 8.86 0.91
C SER A 272 -14.25 9.53 2.15
N ILE A 273 -14.98 10.65 1.99
CA ILE A 273 -15.68 11.32 3.10
C ILE A 273 -16.76 10.42 3.68
N GLY A 274 -17.50 9.71 2.84
CA GLY A 274 -18.55 8.79 3.28
C GLY A 274 -18.02 7.55 4.02
N MET A 275 -16.74 7.21 3.86
CA MET A 275 -16.08 6.10 4.57
C MET A 275 -15.45 6.52 5.92
N MET A 276 -15.30 7.80 6.19
CA MET A 276 -14.82 8.35 7.48
C MET A 276 -15.91 8.39 8.54
#